data_002d9b3a24f39b6a08d0a5fb5bea97d2
#
_entry.id   002d9b3a24f39b6a08d0a5fb5bea97d2
#
_cell.length_a   1.000
_cell.length_b   1.000
_cell.length_c   1.000
_cell.angle_alpha   90.00
_cell.angle_beta   90.00
_cell.angle_gamma   90.00
#
_symmetry.space_group_name_H-M   'P 1'
#
loop_
_entity.id
_entity.type
_entity.pdbx_description
1 polymer ?
#
loop_
_entity_poly.entity_id
_entity_poly.type
_entity_poly.pdbx_seq_one_letter_code
_entity_poly.pdbx_strand_id
1 'polypeptide(L)'
;DAVDVIFTRFISSMTQKADIVRLFPAGFVPDDEISDDIREAKFEPSPKYIIDDIAYRLISARLYQALLDSRASEHSMRMLAMKNATDNASDLVADLTLEMNKERQSAITQELTEISAGVEAMK
;
A
#
# COMPACT_ATOMS: atom_id res chain seq x y z
N ASP A 1 7.86 -30.39 -13.13
CA ASP A 1 8.33 -29.12 -12.62
C ASP A 1 7.11 -28.24 -12.28
N ALA A 2 7.21 -27.47 -11.19
CA ALA A 2 6.15 -26.56 -10.76
C ALA A 2 6.67 -25.11 -10.80
N VAL A 3 5.77 -24.16 -11.11
CA VAL A 3 6.06 -22.72 -11.09
C VAL A 3 5.08 -22.05 -10.14
N ASP A 4 5.60 -21.53 -9.05
CA ASP A 4 4.84 -20.79 -8.05
C ASP A 4 5.26 -19.32 -8.07
N VAL A 5 4.28 -18.39 -8.00
CA VAL A 5 4.52 -16.96 -7.88
C VAL A 5 4.16 -16.52 -6.48
N ILE A 6 5.12 -15.88 -5.82
CA ILE A 6 4.94 -15.25 -4.50
C ILE A 6 4.76 -13.76 -4.74
N PHE A 7 3.68 -13.20 -4.25
CA PHE A 7 3.36 -11.78 -4.42
C PHE A 7 2.57 -11.25 -3.23
N THR A 8 2.39 -9.94 -3.16
CA THR A 8 1.54 -9.31 -2.15
C THR A 8 0.16 -9.06 -2.72
N ARG A 9 -0.83 -9.79 -2.23
CA ARG A 9 -2.23 -9.61 -2.61
C ARG A 9 -2.78 -8.33 -1.98
N PHE A 10 -3.35 -7.48 -2.80
CA PHE A 10 -4.04 -6.28 -2.35
C PHE A 10 -5.47 -6.63 -1.92
N ILE A 11 -5.79 -6.42 -0.64
CA ILE A 11 -7.13 -6.63 -0.09
C ILE A 11 -7.81 -5.26 0.12
N SER A 12 -7.10 -4.34 0.74
CA SER A 12 -7.56 -2.97 0.95
C SER A 12 -6.35 -2.04 1.09
N SER A 13 -6.59 -0.73 1.13
CA SER A 13 -5.54 0.26 1.35
C SER A 13 -4.79 0.10 2.69
N MET A 14 -5.38 -0.58 3.67
CA MET A 14 -4.79 -0.82 4.99
C MET A 14 -4.34 -2.27 5.20
N THR A 15 -4.79 -3.20 4.35
CA THR A 15 -4.56 -4.64 4.55
C THR A 15 -4.02 -5.28 3.27
N GLN A 16 -2.83 -5.84 3.37
CA GLN A 16 -2.19 -6.62 2.33
C GLN A 16 -1.73 -7.94 2.93
N LYS A 17 -1.65 -8.96 2.10
CA LYS A 17 -1.24 -10.29 2.53
C LYS A 17 -0.28 -10.90 1.50
N ALA A 18 0.82 -11.47 1.99
CA ALA A 18 1.67 -12.32 1.15
C ALA A 18 0.88 -13.56 0.74
N ASP A 19 0.90 -13.87 -0.54
CA ASP A 19 0.18 -15.00 -1.12
C ASP A 19 1.05 -15.74 -2.14
N ILE A 20 0.72 -17.01 -2.35
CA ILE A 20 1.42 -17.88 -3.29
C ILE A 20 0.39 -18.46 -4.24
N VAL A 21 0.60 -18.24 -5.52
CA VAL A 21 -0.26 -18.79 -6.56
C VAL A 21 0.57 -19.72 -7.44
N ARG A 22 0.08 -20.96 -7.58
CA ARG A 22 0.66 -21.90 -8.53
C ARG A 22 0.20 -21.55 -9.95
N LEU A 23 1.17 -21.30 -10.82
CA LEU A 23 0.91 -21.05 -12.22
C LEU A 23 0.95 -22.33 -13.04
N PHE A 24 1.85 -23.23 -12.68
CA PHE A 24 2.04 -24.50 -13.39
C PHE A 24 2.39 -25.64 -12.42
N PRO A 25 1.79 -26.85 -12.55
CA PRO A 25 0.65 -27.14 -13.42
C PRO A 25 -0.59 -26.35 -12.98
N ALA A 26 -1.37 -25.87 -13.95
CA ALA A 26 -2.64 -25.23 -13.68
C ALA A 26 -3.60 -26.31 -13.16
N GLY A 27 -3.85 -26.31 -11.84
CA GLY A 27 -4.84 -27.17 -11.24
C GLY A 27 -6.24 -26.67 -11.59
N PHE A 28 -6.91 -27.35 -12.49
CA PHE A 28 -8.34 -27.17 -12.68
C PHE A 28 -9.05 -28.06 -11.67
N VAL A 29 -9.88 -27.48 -10.84
CA VAL A 29 -10.87 -28.28 -10.10
C VAL A 29 -11.90 -28.71 -11.15
N PRO A 30 -12.11 -30.02 -11.35
CA PRO A 30 -13.16 -30.45 -12.25
C PRO A 30 -14.49 -29.92 -11.73
N ASP A 31 -15.16 -29.12 -12.54
CA ASP A 31 -16.52 -28.72 -12.24
C ASP A 31 -17.43 -29.85 -12.70
N ASP A 32 -18.04 -30.55 -11.74
CA ASP A 32 -18.92 -31.69 -12.04
C ASP A 32 -20.20 -31.27 -12.79
N GLU A 33 -20.47 -29.94 -12.86
CA GLU A 33 -21.60 -29.35 -13.59
C GLU A 33 -21.16 -28.70 -14.91
N ILE A 34 -20.46 -29.44 -15.77
CA ILE A 34 -20.24 -28.97 -17.13
C ILE A 34 -21.57 -29.03 -17.87
N SER A 35 -22.11 -27.85 -18.22
CA SER A 35 -23.36 -27.76 -18.97
C SER A 35 -23.26 -28.51 -20.30
N ASP A 36 -24.36 -29.13 -20.73
CA ASP A 36 -24.41 -29.87 -22.00
C ASP A 36 -24.01 -29.01 -23.19
N ASP A 37 -24.29 -27.70 -23.14
CA ASP A 37 -23.87 -26.72 -24.14
C ASP A 37 -22.34 -26.68 -24.34
N ILE A 38 -21.54 -26.86 -23.28
CA ILE A 38 -20.08 -26.89 -23.37
C ILE A 38 -19.61 -28.22 -23.95
N ARG A 39 -20.29 -29.32 -23.65
CA ARG A 39 -19.97 -30.65 -24.20
C ARG A 39 -20.20 -30.73 -25.71
N GLU A 40 -21.21 -30.01 -26.21
CA GLU A 40 -21.57 -29.97 -27.63
C GLU A 40 -20.84 -28.87 -28.40
N ALA A 41 -20.03 -28.03 -27.73
CA ALA A 41 -19.31 -26.93 -28.34
C ALA A 41 -18.34 -27.41 -29.43
N LYS A 42 -18.43 -26.80 -30.61
CA LYS A 42 -17.48 -27.03 -31.71
C LYS A 42 -16.32 -26.06 -31.60
N PHE A 43 -15.12 -26.60 -31.55
CA PHE A 43 -13.89 -25.81 -31.46
C PHE A 43 -13.24 -25.68 -32.85
N GLU A 44 -13.01 -24.44 -33.28
CA GLU A 44 -12.31 -24.13 -34.52
C GLU A 44 -11.06 -23.28 -34.24
N PRO A 45 -9.88 -23.59 -34.82
CA PRO A 45 -9.62 -24.63 -35.83
C PRO A 45 -9.44 -26.03 -35.21
N SER A 46 -9.06 -26.18 -33.96
CA SER A 46 -8.99 -27.46 -33.24
C SER A 46 -8.93 -27.22 -31.71
N PRO A 47 -9.44 -28.17 -30.89
CA PRO A 47 -9.39 -28.05 -29.42
C PRO A 47 -7.97 -27.85 -28.89
N LYS A 48 -6.99 -28.54 -29.42
CA LYS A 48 -5.59 -28.44 -28.99
C LYS A 48 -5.03 -27.03 -29.20
N TYR A 49 -5.25 -26.44 -30.36
CA TYR A 49 -4.76 -25.08 -30.67
C TYR A 49 -5.39 -24.05 -29.73
N ILE A 50 -6.68 -24.19 -29.46
CA ILE A 50 -7.40 -23.27 -28.56
C ILE A 50 -6.90 -23.40 -27.12
N ILE A 51 -6.66 -24.63 -26.63
CA ILE A 51 -6.16 -24.88 -25.28
C ILE A 51 -4.76 -24.26 -25.11
N ASP A 52 -3.88 -24.41 -26.08
CA ASP A 52 -2.53 -23.85 -26.03
C ASP A 52 -2.56 -22.30 -25.97
N ASP A 53 -3.40 -21.65 -26.80
CA ASP A 53 -3.55 -20.17 -26.79
C ASP A 53 -4.20 -19.67 -25.49
N ILE A 54 -5.24 -20.34 -25.00
CA ILE A 54 -5.90 -20.00 -23.74
C ILE A 54 -4.97 -20.19 -22.56
N ALA A 55 -4.20 -21.28 -22.51
CA ALA A 55 -3.25 -21.54 -21.44
C ALA A 55 -2.20 -20.41 -21.35
N TYR A 56 -1.65 -19.99 -22.48
CA TYR A 56 -0.70 -18.88 -22.53
C TYR A 56 -1.31 -17.56 -22.03
N ARG A 57 -2.52 -17.24 -22.49
CA ARG A 57 -3.24 -16.03 -22.08
C ARG A 57 -3.58 -16.06 -20.59
N LEU A 58 -4.01 -17.20 -20.07
CA LEU A 58 -4.37 -17.38 -18.67
C LEU A 58 -3.15 -17.18 -17.75
N ILE A 59 -2.01 -17.80 -18.10
CA ILE A 59 -0.76 -17.64 -17.34
C ILE A 59 -0.30 -16.18 -17.37
N SER A 60 -0.33 -15.56 -18.55
CA SER A 60 0.05 -14.15 -18.71
C SER A 60 -0.86 -13.23 -17.90
N ALA A 61 -2.17 -13.45 -17.92
CA ALA A 61 -3.14 -12.68 -17.16
C ALA A 61 -2.93 -12.83 -15.64
N ARG A 62 -2.67 -14.04 -15.15
CA ARG A 62 -2.40 -14.29 -13.73
C ARG A 62 -1.10 -13.66 -13.27
N LEU A 63 -0.04 -13.72 -14.07
CA LEU A 63 1.21 -13.02 -13.79
C LEU A 63 1.01 -11.50 -13.72
N TYR A 64 0.28 -10.96 -14.69
CA TYR A 64 -0.02 -9.53 -14.73
C TYR A 64 -0.86 -9.09 -13.53
N GLN A 65 -1.87 -9.89 -13.15
CA GLN A 65 -2.67 -9.64 -11.95
C GLN A 65 -1.80 -9.63 -10.68
N ALA A 66 -0.91 -10.60 -10.49
CA ALA A 66 0.00 -10.66 -9.37
C ALA A 66 0.94 -9.43 -9.31
N LEU A 67 1.41 -8.96 -10.47
CA LEU A 67 2.21 -7.75 -10.57
C LEU A 67 1.42 -6.51 -10.17
N LEU A 68 0.18 -6.36 -10.66
CA LEU A 68 -0.68 -5.24 -10.31
C LEU A 68 -1.03 -5.22 -8.83
N ASP A 69 -1.37 -6.37 -8.25
CA ASP A 69 -1.66 -6.50 -6.82
C ASP A 69 -0.45 -6.09 -5.96
N SER A 70 0.74 -6.54 -6.34
CA SER A 70 1.98 -6.17 -5.64
C SER A 70 2.28 -4.68 -5.74
N ARG A 71 2.11 -4.08 -6.92
CA ARG A 71 2.28 -2.63 -7.13
C ARG A 71 1.26 -1.81 -6.37
N ALA A 72 -0.01 -2.21 -6.41
CA ALA A 72 -1.08 -1.55 -5.66
C ALA A 72 -0.80 -1.60 -4.14
N SER A 73 -0.34 -2.74 -3.64
CA SER A 73 0.04 -2.92 -2.25
C SER A 73 1.21 -2.00 -1.85
N GLU A 74 2.25 -1.93 -2.67
CA GLU A 74 3.40 -1.04 -2.43
C GLU A 74 2.99 0.43 -2.39
N HIS A 75 2.20 0.89 -3.37
CA HIS A 75 1.73 2.27 -3.41
C HIS A 75 0.83 2.62 -2.22
N SER A 76 -0.05 1.70 -1.83
CA SER A 76 -0.93 1.89 -0.70
C SER A 76 -0.18 2.01 0.63
N MET A 77 0.81 1.14 0.86
CA MET A 77 1.64 1.22 2.07
C MET A 77 2.50 2.48 2.10
N ARG A 78 3.02 2.89 0.96
CA ARG A 78 3.76 4.16 0.85
C ARG A 78 2.86 5.34 1.17
N MET A 79 1.64 5.38 0.63
CA MET A 79 0.67 6.44 0.92
C MET A 79 0.35 6.51 2.43
N LEU A 80 0.12 5.37 3.07
CA LEU A 80 -0.16 5.31 4.50
C LEU A 80 1.03 5.77 5.34
N ALA A 81 2.24 5.32 4.99
CA ALA A 81 3.46 5.74 5.67
C ALA A 81 3.71 7.25 5.54
N MET A 82 3.51 7.81 4.35
CA MET A 82 3.66 9.27 4.12
C MET A 82 2.59 10.08 4.84
N LYS A 83 1.36 9.56 4.91
CA LYS A 83 0.31 10.20 5.70
C LYS A 83 0.70 10.26 7.18
N ASN A 84 1.09 9.13 7.77
CA ASN A 84 1.51 9.09 9.17
C ASN A 84 2.72 10.00 9.44
N ALA A 85 3.67 10.04 8.51
CA ALA A 85 4.82 10.95 8.62
C ALA A 85 4.41 12.43 8.58
N THR A 86 3.44 12.78 7.74
CA THR A 86 2.90 14.15 7.66
C THR A 86 2.15 14.53 8.93
N ASP A 87 1.33 13.64 9.46
CA ASP A 87 0.58 13.86 10.70
C ASP A 87 1.56 14.07 11.87
N ASN A 88 2.56 13.20 12.03
CA ASN A 88 3.60 13.34 13.05
C ASN A 88 4.42 14.64 12.91
N ALA A 89 4.74 15.04 11.67
CA ALA A 89 5.45 16.29 11.44
C ALA A 89 4.59 17.51 11.80
N SER A 90 3.29 17.46 11.54
CA SER A 90 2.35 18.52 11.91
C SER A 90 2.24 18.68 13.43
N ASP A 91 2.16 17.57 14.15
CA ASP A 91 2.13 17.58 15.62
C ASP A 91 3.42 18.16 16.19
N LEU A 92 4.57 17.74 15.66
CA LEU A 92 5.88 18.29 16.08
C LEU A 92 5.99 19.79 15.83
N VAL A 93 5.51 20.30 14.69
CA VAL A 93 5.47 21.73 14.39
C VAL A 93 4.60 22.49 15.38
N ALA A 94 3.45 21.92 15.76
CA ALA A 94 2.57 22.51 16.77
C ALA A 94 3.26 22.61 18.14
N ASP A 95 3.90 21.53 18.59
CA ASP A 95 4.62 21.47 19.85
C ASP A 95 5.79 22.46 19.89
N LEU A 96 6.62 22.48 18.84
CA LEU A 96 7.74 23.41 18.74
C LEU A 96 7.27 24.87 18.68
N THR A 97 6.14 25.15 18.04
CA THR A 97 5.56 26.50 18.02
C THR A 97 5.11 26.94 19.41
N LEU A 98 4.51 26.03 20.18
CA LEU A 98 4.12 26.30 21.56
C LEU A 98 5.35 26.59 22.45
N GLU A 99 6.38 25.76 22.33
CA GLU A 99 7.64 25.93 23.09
C GLU A 99 8.33 27.25 22.73
N MET A 100 8.45 27.56 21.45
CA MET A 100 9.00 28.83 20.97
C MET A 100 8.24 30.05 21.54
N ASN A 101 6.90 30.00 21.55
CA ASN A 101 6.09 31.07 22.12
C ASN A 101 6.29 31.21 23.63
N LYS A 102 6.43 30.09 24.35
CA LYS A 102 6.71 30.10 25.79
C LYS A 102 8.08 30.70 26.11
N GLU A 103 9.11 30.28 25.36
CA GLU A 103 10.46 30.84 25.50
C GLU A 103 10.50 32.34 25.17
N ARG A 104 9.81 32.76 24.11
CA ARG A 104 9.68 34.18 23.79
C ARG A 104 9.03 34.99 24.90
N GLN A 105 7.95 34.49 25.51
CA GLN A 105 7.28 35.13 26.63
C GLN A 105 8.20 35.19 27.87
N SER A 106 8.94 34.13 28.14
CA SER A 106 9.91 34.07 29.21
C SER A 106 11.02 35.11 29.05
N ALA A 107 11.59 35.20 27.85
CA ALA A 107 12.61 36.18 27.52
C ALA A 107 12.12 37.65 27.70
N ILE A 108 10.91 37.97 27.18
CA ILE A 108 10.31 39.30 27.34
C ILE A 108 10.09 39.57 28.86
N THR A 109 9.61 38.62 29.61
CA THR A 109 9.37 38.82 31.04
C THR A 109 10.68 39.06 31.81
N GLN A 110 11.74 38.35 31.44
CA GLN A 110 13.05 38.52 32.00
C GLN A 110 13.61 39.93 31.71
N GLU A 111 13.56 40.36 30.46
CA GLU A 111 13.99 41.72 30.06
C GLU A 111 13.23 42.83 30.77
N LEU A 112 11.90 42.69 30.95
CA LEU A 112 11.08 43.62 31.71
C LEU A 112 11.48 43.67 33.19
N THR A 113 11.78 42.50 33.76
CA THR A 113 12.21 42.39 35.16
C THR A 113 13.58 43.05 35.36
N GLU A 114 14.52 42.81 34.47
CA GLU A 114 15.85 43.45 34.49
C GLU A 114 15.78 44.99 34.38
N ILE A 115 14.94 45.51 33.46
CA ILE A 115 14.72 46.93 33.31
C ILE A 115 14.09 47.52 34.58
N SER A 116 13.08 46.86 35.15
CA SER A 116 12.41 47.29 36.37
C SER A 116 13.38 47.34 37.57
N ALA A 117 14.20 46.29 37.73
CA ALA A 117 15.23 46.23 38.77
C ALA A 117 16.31 47.30 38.59
N GLY A 118 16.70 47.62 37.33
CA GLY A 118 17.65 48.71 37.02
C GLY A 118 17.11 50.10 37.40
N VAL A 119 15.82 50.34 37.12
CA VAL A 119 15.16 51.62 37.51
C VAL A 119 15.06 51.76 39.05
N GLU A 120 14.80 50.65 39.76
CA GLU A 120 14.70 50.69 41.24
C GLU A 120 16.06 50.90 41.92
N ALA A 121 17.13 50.38 41.31
CA ALA A 121 18.50 50.59 41.78
C ALA A 121 19.06 52.00 41.56
N MET A 122 18.42 52.81 40.73
CA MET A 122 18.79 54.20 40.46
C MET A 122 18.04 55.23 41.31
N LYS A 123 17.14 54.79 42.16
CA LYS A 123 16.48 55.63 43.19
C LYS A 123 17.24 55.58 44.50
#